data_4224104f3512b8e19dd1519819a170cf
#
_entry.id   4224104f3512b8e19dd1519819a170cf
#
_cell.length_a   1.000
_cell.length_b   1.000
_cell.length_c   1.000
_cell.angle_alpha   90.00
_cell.angle_beta   90.00
_cell.angle_gamma   90.00
#
_symmetry.space_group_name_H-M   'P 1'
#
loop_
_entity.id
_entity.type
_entity.pdbx_description
1 polymer ?
#
loop_
_entity_poly.entity_id
_entity_poly.type
_entity_poly.pdbx_seq_one_letter_code
_entity_poly.pdbx_strand_id
1 'polypeptide(L)'
;MAISLHLPMILAKARKENKDFYAVLDYYLEMIRELHKKTYEYLGHKKASTNPLGFCQGGCFGGNLNPDDKIKPLLKAMTASFGITALNELQQLYNGKSIYQDGNFALEVMQYINKKVEQYKKEDKNLYAVYGVPAESLCGTQVEQFRKKYGIIKNVSD
;
A
#
# COMPACT_ATOMS: atom_id res chain seq x y z
N MET A 1 3.83 -1.02 -8.90
CA MET A 1 2.46 -0.57 -8.50
C MET A 1 2.47 -0.30 -7.01
N ALA A 2 1.94 0.83 -6.57
CA ALA A 2 1.86 1.15 -5.13
C ALA A 2 0.45 1.62 -4.77
N ILE A 3 -0.08 1.11 -3.67
CA ILE A 3 -1.35 1.55 -3.08
C ILE A 3 -1.07 1.84 -1.62
N SER A 4 -1.44 3.06 -1.16
CA SER A 4 -1.03 3.55 0.14
C SER A 4 -2.16 3.52 1.16
N LEU A 5 -1.82 3.09 2.37
CA LEU A 5 -2.66 3.15 3.57
C LEU A 5 -2.35 4.41 4.35
N HIS A 6 -3.37 5.18 4.69
CA HIS A 6 -3.28 6.26 5.68
C HIS A 6 -3.64 5.71 7.06
N LEU A 7 -2.62 5.36 7.85
CA LEU A 7 -2.79 4.62 9.10
C LEU A 7 -3.66 5.34 10.15
N PRO A 8 -3.56 6.67 10.35
CA PRO A 8 -4.45 7.37 11.28
C PRO A 8 -5.94 7.22 10.93
N MET A 9 -6.29 7.20 9.62
CA MET A 9 -7.67 6.96 9.20
C MET A 9 -8.20 5.60 9.62
N ILE A 10 -7.35 4.57 9.58
CA ILE A 10 -7.71 3.20 10.00
C ILE A 10 -8.00 3.16 11.50
N LEU A 11 -7.13 3.79 12.32
CA LEU A 11 -7.32 3.87 13.76
C LEU A 11 -8.55 4.70 14.14
N ALA A 12 -8.74 5.85 13.50
CA ALA A 12 -9.91 6.70 13.73
C ALA A 12 -11.22 5.98 13.36
N LYS A 13 -11.20 5.23 12.23
CA LYS A 13 -12.35 4.40 11.83
C LYS A 13 -12.65 3.30 12.85
N ALA A 14 -11.63 2.57 13.28
CA ALA A 14 -11.78 1.51 14.28
C ALA A 14 -12.41 2.04 15.58
N ARG A 15 -11.91 3.17 16.07
CA ARG A 15 -12.47 3.83 17.26
C ARG A 15 -13.93 4.29 17.07
N LYS A 16 -14.23 4.93 15.95
CA LYS A 16 -15.57 5.43 15.63
C LYS A 16 -16.61 4.30 15.52
N GLU A 17 -16.20 3.16 14.96
CA GLU A 17 -17.05 1.99 14.78
C GLU A 17 -17.00 0.99 15.94
N ASN A 18 -16.23 1.28 16.99
CA ASN A 18 -15.97 0.38 18.12
C ASN A 18 -15.52 -1.02 17.67
N LYS A 19 -14.58 -1.04 16.72
CA LYS A 19 -13.98 -2.26 16.17
C LYS A 19 -12.52 -2.38 16.59
N ASP A 20 -12.01 -3.62 16.56
CA ASP A 20 -10.58 -3.87 16.70
C ASP A 20 -9.79 -3.21 15.56
N PHE A 21 -8.69 -2.55 15.91
CA PHE A 21 -7.83 -1.87 14.95
C PHE A 21 -7.25 -2.84 13.91
N TYR A 22 -6.77 -4.00 14.35
CA TYR A 22 -6.18 -4.98 13.43
C TYR A 22 -7.20 -5.62 12.51
N ALA A 23 -8.44 -5.79 12.95
CA ALA A 23 -9.52 -6.26 12.09
C ALA A 23 -9.83 -5.25 10.97
N VAL A 24 -9.83 -3.95 11.27
CA VAL A 24 -10.02 -2.89 10.26
C VAL A 24 -8.79 -2.80 9.34
N LEU A 25 -7.58 -2.94 9.88
CA LEU A 25 -6.35 -2.95 9.10
C LEU A 25 -6.32 -4.13 8.11
N ASP A 26 -6.66 -5.33 8.57
CA ASP A 26 -6.74 -6.54 7.74
C ASP A 26 -7.73 -6.37 6.59
N TYR A 27 -8.90 -5.79 6.83
CA TYR A 27 -9.87 -5.51 5.79
C TYR A 27 -9.26 -4.65 4.65
N TYR A 28 -8.50 -3.60 4.99
CA TYR A 28 -7.87 -2.75 3.99
C TYR A 28 -6.65 -3.42 3.33
N LEU A 29 -5.88 -4.22 4.05
CA LEU A 29 -4.78 -4.99 3.47
C LEU A 29 -5.29 -6.00 2.44
N GLU A 30 -6.37 -6.73 2.75
CA GLU A 30 -7.01 -7.65 1.80
C GLU A 30 -7.59 -6.90 0.58
N MET A 31 -8.18 -5.73 0.78
CA MET A 31 -8.67 -4.90 -0.33
C MET A 31 -7.53 -4.49 -1.27
N ILE A 32 -6.38 -4.08 -0.74
CA ILE A 32 -5.18 -3.76 -1.52
C ILE A 32 -4.68 -5.00 -2.26
N ARG A 33 -4.61 -6.15 -1.58
CA ARG A 33 -4.21 -7.42 -2.17
C ARG A 33 -5.08 -7.78 -3.38
N GLU A 34 -6.39 -7.73 -3.23
CA GLU A 34 -7.32 -8.01 -4.33
C GLU A 34 -7.19 -7.01 -5.48
N LEU A 35 -6.97 -5.73 -5.17
CA LEU A 35 -6.74 -4.72 -6.20
C LEU A 35 -5.44 -4.96 -6.96
N HIS A 36 -4.37 -5.38 -6.28
CA HIS A 36 -3.13 -5.79 -6.93
C HIS A 36 -3.34 -7.00 -7.85
N LYS A 37 -4.05 -8.03 -7.41
CA LYS A 37 -4.36 -9.22 -8.23
C LYS A 37 -5.13 -8.85 -9.49
N LYS A 38 -6.18 -8.03 -9.36
CA LYS A 38 -6.95 -7.53 -10.51
C LYS A 38 -6.09 -6.69 -11.46
N THR A 39 -5.18 -5.90 -10.94
CA THR A 39 -4.26 -5.10 -11.75
C THR A 39 -3.29 -5.99 -12.53
N TYR A 40 -2.72 -7.01 -11.90
CA TYR A 40 -1.88 -7.99 -12.60
C TYR A 40 -2.65 -8.72 -13.71
N GLU A 41 -3.88 -9.11 -13.44
CA GLU A 41 -4.73 -9.76 -14.44
C GLU A 41 -5.00 -8.82 -15.61
N TYR A 42 -5.44 -7.60 -15.35
CA TYR A 42 -5.70 -6.59 -16.37
C TYR A 42 -4.46 -6.28 -17.23
N LEU A 43 -3.33 -6.03 -16.58
CA LEU A 43 -2.07 -5.76 -17.29
C LEU A 43 -1.61 -6.99 -18.08
N GLY A 44 -1.79 -8.19 -17.53
CA GLY A 44 -1.40 -9.44 -18.19
C GLY A 44 -2.07 -9.69 -19.53
N HIS A 45 -3.20 -9.06 -19.80
CA HIS A 45 -3.89 -9.13 -21.08
C HIS A 45 -3.40 -8.11 -22.12
N LYS A 46 -2.56 -7.15 -21.73
CA LYS A 46 -2.02 -6.16 -22.66
C LYS A 46 -1.01 -6.80 -23.62
N LYS A 47 -1.00 -6.33 -24.88
CA LYS A 47 -0.02 -6.75 -25.87
C LYS A 47 1.32 -6.05 -25.66
N ALA A 48 2.41 -6.70 -26.03
CA ALA A 48 3.76 -6.14 -25.97
C ALA A 48 3.92 -4.88 -26.84
N SER A 49 3.14 -4.78 -27.92
CA SER A 49 3.08 -3.60 -28.78
C SER A 49 2.63 -2.32 -28.09
N THR A 50 2.05 -2.38 -26.88
CA THR A 50 1.72 -1.18 -26.08
C THR A 50 2.95 -0.41 -25.59
N ASN A 51 4.09 -1.10 -25.43
CA ASN A 51 5.39 -0.50 -25.16
C ASN A 51 6.49 -1.35 -25.80
N PRO A 52 6.76 -1.18 -27.10
CA PRO A 52 7.74 -2.02 -27.82
C PRO A 52 9.15 -1.94 -27.26
N LEU A 53 9.61 -0.75 -26.85
CA LEU A 53 10.94 -0.59 -26.25
C LEU A 53 11.07 -1.38 -24.96
N GLY A 54 10.02 -1.37 -24.13
CA GLY A 54 10.01 -2.09 -22.86
C GLY A 54 9.87 -3.60 -23.01
N PHE A 55 8.96 -4.05 -23.86
CA PHE A 55 8.53 -5.45 -23.84
C PHE A 55 9.07 -6.29 -25.00
N CYS A 56 9.43 -5.65 -26.13
CA CYS A 56 9.96 -6.37 -27.31
C CYS A 56 11.47 -6.20 -27.49
N GLN A 57 12.07 -5.12 -26.96
CA GLN A 57 13.47 -4.77 -27.17
C GLN A 57 14.32 -4.83 -25.89
N GLY A 58 13.87 -5.55 -24.89
CA GLY A 58 14.64 -5.82 -23.68
C GLY A 58 14.66 -4.71 -22.62
N GLY A 59 13.93 -3.60 -22.81
CA GLY A 59 13.95 -2.44 -21.91
C GLY A 59 13.34 -2.68 -20.53
N CYS A 60 12.32 -3.56 -20.43
CA CYS A 60 11.71 -3.93 -19.17
C CYS A 60 11.90 -5.42 -18.90
N PHE A 61 12.54 -5.76 -17.78
CA PHE A 61 12.72 -7.14 -17.33
C PHE A 61 13.33 -8.09 -18.39
N GLY A 62 14.12 -7.55 -19.31
CA GLY A 62 14.73 -8.32 -20.40
C GLY A 62 13.72 -8.87 -21.41
N GLY A 63 12.54 -8.28 -21.52
CA GLY A 63 11.47 -8.74 -22.40
C GLY A 63 11.85 -8.72 -23.87
N ASN A 64 11.69 -9.85 -24.54
CA ASN A 64 11.88 -10.05 -25.98
C ASN A 64 10.61 -10.71 -26.57
N LEU A 65 9.45 -10.14 -26.24
CA LEU A 65 8.17 -10.63 -26.71
C LEU A 65 7.91 -10.16 -28.15
N ASN A 66 7.15 -10.93 -28.91
CA ASN A 66 6.60 -10.44 -30.17
C ASN A 66 5.55 -9.36 -29.88
N PRO A 67 5.32 -8.40 -30.80
CA PRO A 67 4.37 -7.30 -30.60
C PRO A 67 2.95 -7.75 -30.22
N ASP A 68 2.50 -8.90 -30.70
CA ASP A 68 1.17 -9.45 -30.43
C ASP A 68 1.08 -10.32 -29.16
N ASP A 69 2.22 -10.67 -28.56
CA ASP A 69 2.25 -11.46 -27.33
C ASP A 69 1.72 -10.67 -26.15
N LYS A 70 1.13 -11.38 -25.19
CA LYS A 70 0.69 -10.79 -23.92
C LYS A 70 1.88 -10.59 -22.98
N ILE A 71 1.91 -9.47 -22.24
CA ILE A 71 3.00 -9.15 -21.30
C ILE A 71 2.98 -9.94 -19.99
N LYS A 72 2.00 -10.80 -19.79
CA LYS A 72 1.82 -11.58 -18.56
C LYS A 72 3.09 -12.27 -18.04
N PRO A 73 3.96 -12.89 -18.88
CA PRO A 73 5.19 -13.51 -18.38
C PRO A 73 6.16 -12.53 -17.71
N LEU A 74 6.19 -11.26 -18.16
CA LEU A 74 7.09 -10.23 -17.63
C LEU A 74 6.61 -9.68 -16.28
N LEU A 75 5.32 -9.81 -15.96
CA LEU A 75 4.75 -9.27 -14.72
C LEU A 75 5.25 -9.97 -13.46
N LYS A 76 5.83 -11.17 -13.59
CA LYS A 76 6.44 -11.89 -12.44
C LYS A 76 7.57 -11.12 -11.77
N ALA A 77 8.26 -10.25 -12.52
CA ALA A 77 9.32 -9.39 -12.00
C ALA A 77 8.82 -8.03 -11.48
N MET A 78 7.52 -7.73 -11.64
CA MET A 78 6.93 -6.47 -11.20
C MET A 78 6.52 -6.54 -9.74
N THR A 79 7.00 -5.58 -8.92
CA THR A 79 6.61 -5.48 -7.52
C THR A 79 5.30 -4.71 -7.36
N ALA A 80 4.39 -5.27 -6.55
CA ALA A 80 3.20 -4.58 -6.06
C ALA A 80 3.41 -4.18 -4.59
N SER A 81 3.32 -2.89 -4.30
CA SER A 81 3.71 -2.35 -3.00
C SER A 81 2.51 -1.94 -2.17
N PHE A 82 2.54 -2.33 -0.91
CA PHE A 82 1.66 -1.87 0.16
C PHE A 82 2.33 -0.62 0.76
N GLY A 83 1.86 0.56 0.37
CA GLY A 83 2.41 1.83 0.83
C GLY A 83 1.90 2.19 2.22
N ILE A 84 2.77 2.77 3.03
CA ILE A 84 2.45 3.22 4.39
C ILE A 84 2.70 4.73 4.47
N THR A 85 1.71 5.46 5.00
CA THR A 85 1.81 6.89 5.27
C THR A 85 1.40 7.22 6.69
N ALA A 86 1.92 8.33 7.21
CA ALA A 86 1.52 8.94 8.47
C ALA A 86 1.70 8.04 9.71
N LEU A 87 2.84 7.35 9.79
CA LEU A 87 3.14 6.44 10.89
C LEU A 87 3.33 7.19 12.22
N ASN A 88 3.93 8.40 12.18
CA ASN A 88 4.05 9.26 13.35
C ASN A 88 2.68 9.74 13.84
N GLU A 89 1.81 10.14 12.94
CA GLU A 89 0.45 10.60 13.24
C GLU A 89 -0.42 9.45 13.76
N LEU A 90 -0.16 8.21 13.32
CA LEU A 90 -0.76 7.02 13.93
C LEU A 90 -0.38 6.91 15.42
N GLN A 91 0.91 7.03 15.75
CA GLN A 91 1.41 6.97 17.11
C GLN A 91 0.84 8.12 17.96
N GLN A 92 0.83 9.34 17.42
CA GLN A 92 0.23 10.51 18.04
C GLN A 92 -1.26 10.30 18.34
N LEU A 93 -2.02 9.78 17.38
CA LEU A 93 -3.43 9.49 17.56
C LEU A 93 -3.65 8.39 18.60
N TYR A 94 -2.74 7.41 18.69
CA TYR A 94 -2.85 6.29 19.62
C TYR A 94 -2.70 6.71 21.07
N ASN A 95 -1.63 7.44 21.42
CA ASN A 95 -1.30 7.77 22.82
C ASN A 95 -0.80 9.21 23.05
N GLY A 96 -0.87 10.09 22.04
CA GLY A 96 -0.44 11.49 22.15
C GLY A 96 1.07 11.71 22.09
N LYS A 97 1.86 10.68 21.81
CA LYS A 97 3.32 10.76 21.73
C LYS A 97 3.79 10.60 20.29
N SER A 98 4.88 11.27 19.92
CA SER A 98 5.55 11.04 18.64
C SER A 98 6.30 9.71 18.65
N ILE A 99 6.67 9.20 17.45
CA ILE A 99 7.52 8.01 17.31
C ILE A 99 8.84 8.19 18.07
N TYR A 100 9.37 9.40 18.10
CA TYR A 100 10.60 9.72 18.84
C TYR A 100 10.46 9.52 20.35
N GLN A 101 9.29 9.82 20.90
CA GLN A 101 9.02 9.71 22.34
C GLN A 101 8.60 8.28 22.75
N ASP A 102 7.81 7.62 21.89
CA ASP A 102 7.33 6.25 22.10
C ASP A 102 6.88 5.66 20.76
N GLY A 103 7.72 4.83 20.17
CA GLY A 103 7.46 4.21 18.87
C GLY A 103 6.92 2.77 18.95
N ASN A 104 6.57 2.27 20.13
CA ASN A 104 6.25 0.85 20.32
C ASN A 104 5.04 0.41 19.51
N PHE A 105 3.94 1.17 19.53
CA PHE A 105 2.74 0.84 18.76
C PHE A 105 3.00 0.94 17.26
N ALA A 106 3.70 1.98 16.81
CA ALA A 106 4.09 2.13 15.42
C ALA A 106 4.94 0.95 14.92
N LEU A 107 5.90 0.51 15.74
CA LEU A 107 6.74 -0.67 15.43
C LEU A 107 5.91 -1.96 15.37
N GLU A 108 5.01 -2.18 16.31
CA GLU A 108 4.11 -3.34 16.35
C GLU A 108 3.25 -3.41 15.08
N VAL A 109 2.66 -2.27 14.68
CA VAL A 109 1.84 -2.18 13.47
C VAL A 109 2.68 -2.48 12.21
N MET A 110 3.89 -1.96 12.12
CA MET A 110 4.79 -2.24 10.99
C MET A 110 5.18 -3.72 10.92
N GLN A 111 5.49 -4.34 12.05
CA GLN A 111 5.77 -5.77 12.12
C GLN A 111 4.57 -6.62 11.69
N TYR A 112 3.37 -6.22 12.13
CA TYR A 112 2.13 -6.88 11.74
C TYR A 112 1.91 -6.80 10.22
N ILE A 113 2.02 -5.60 9.63
CA ILE A 113 1.86 -5.40 8.18
C ILE A 113 2.89 -6.22 7.40
N ASN A 114 4.15 -6.19 7.80
CA ASN A 114 5.20 -6.99 7.16
C ASN A 114 4.88 -8.49 7.18
N LYS A 115 4.44 -9.02 8.33
CA LYS A 115 4.05 -10.42 8.46
C LYS A 115 2.89 -10.79 7.52
N LYS A 116 1.88 -9.94 7.42
CA LYS A 116 0.74 -10.14 6.51
C LYS A 116 1.17 -10.11 5.04
N VAL A 117 1.97 -9.14 4.64
CA VAL A 117 2.44 -9.01 3.25
C VAL A 117 3.34 -10.19 2.87
N GLU A 118 4.19 -10.67 3.75
CA GLU A 118 4.97 -11.89 3.51
C GLU A 118 4.09 -13.16 3.39
N GLN A 119 3.01 -13.23 4.15
CA GLN A 119 2.00 -14.30 3.98
C GLN A 119 1.37 -14.22 2.58
N TYR A 120 0.88 -13.05 2.17
CA TYR A 120 0.29 -12.84 0.85
C TYR A 120 1.24 -13.19 -0.30
N LYS A 121 2.52 -12.81 -0.16
CA LYS A 121 3.57 -13.14 -1.11
C LYS A 121 3.72 -14.64 -1.32
N LYS A 122 3.67 -15.43 -0.24
CA LYS A 122 3.74 -16.89 -0.30
C LYS A 122 2.49 -17.51 -0.94
N GLU A 123 1.31 -17.00 -0.58
CA GLU A 123 0.03 -17.52 -1.08
C GLU A 123 -0.18 -17.22 -2.56
N ASP A 124 0.04 -15.96 -2.97
CA ASP A 124 -0.24 -15.50 -4.32
C ASP A 124 0.92 -15.72 -5.30
N LYS A 125 2.13 -16.01 -4.77
CA LYS A 125 3.38 -16.15 -5.54
C LYS A 125 3.70 -14.90 -6.38
N ASN A 126 3.30 -13.73 -5.89
CA ASN A 126 3.58 -12.41 -6.46
C ASN A 126 4.67 -11.71 -5.66
N LEU A 127 5.39 -10.79 -6.29
CA LEU A 127 6.33 -9.91 -5.59
C LEU A 127 5.57 -8.80 -4.89
N TYR A 128 5.31 -8.99 -3.60
CA TYR A 128 4.77 -7.97 -2.73
C TYR A 128 5.84 -7.36 -1.84
N ALA A 129 5.74 -6.06 -1.56
CA ALA A 129 6.64 -5.36 -0.66
C ALA A 129 5.89 -4.31 0.16
N VAL A 130 6.33 -4.06 1.38
CA VAL A 130 5.92 -2.90 2.17
C VAL A 130 6.87 -1.75 1.87
N TYR A 131 6.35 -0.54 1.75
CA TYR A 131 7.18 0.60 1.41
C TYR A 131 6.65 1.89 2.06
N GLY A 132 7.56 2.68 2.62
CA GLY A 132 7.26 4.02 3.14
C GLY A 132 7.09 5.00 1.99
N VAL A 133 5.89 5.56 1.86
CA VAL A 133 5.56 6.48 0.76
C VAL A 133 6.02 7.89 1.16
N PRO A 134 6.85 8.59 0.37
CA PRO A 134 7.20 9.99 0.62
C PRO A 134 5.98 10.93 0.54
N ALA A 135 4.97 10.55 -0.21
CA ALA A 135 3.59 11.06 -0.19
C ALA A 135 3.41 12.58 -0.35
N GLU A 136 4.32 13.28 -1.01
CA GLU A 136 4.37 14.74 -1.13
C GLU A 136 2.99 15.42 -1.32
N SER A 137 2.39 15.31 -2.49
CA SER A 137 1.06 15.87 -2.77
C SER A 137 -0.09 15.07 -2.13
N LEU A 138 0.13 13.79 -1.86
CA LEU A 138 -0.87 12.91 -1.23
C LEU A 138 -1.11 13.29 0.24
N CYS A 139 -0.11 13.80 0.95
CA CYS A 139 -0.23 14.23 2.35
C CYS A 139 -1.36 15.25 2.53
N GLY A 140 -1.40 16.29 1.73
CA GLY A 140 -2.45 17.31 1.79
C GLY A 140 -3.84 16.71 1.59
N THR A 141 -4.00 15.84 0.59
CA THR A 141 -5.26 15.14 0.33
C THR A 141 -5.68 14.25 1.50
N GLN A 142 -4.75 13.50 2.08
CA GLN A 142 -5.01 12.61 3.22
C GLN A 142 -5.43 13.39 4.47
N VAL A 143 -4.73 14.49 4.80
CA VAL A 143 -5.08 15.36 5.93
C VAL A 143 -6.46 15.98 5.73
N GLU A 144 -6.75 16.50 4.54
CA GLU A 144 -8.06 17.07 4.23
C GLU A 144 -9.19 16.04 4.39
N GLN A 145 -9.00 14.82 3.86
CA GLN A 145 -9.98 13.74 4.00
C GLN A 145 -10.15 13.28 5.45
N PHE A 146 -9.07 13.28 6.23
CA PHE A 146 -9.13 12.97 7.65
C PHE A 146 -9.95 14.03 8.39
N ARG A 147 -9.66 15.32 8.17
CA ARG A 147 -10.40 16.45 8.77
C ARG A 147 -11.90 16.39 8.46
N LYS A 148 -12.28 16.10 7.23
CA LYS A 148 -13.68 15.95 6.81
C LYS A 148 -14.44 14.86 7.59
N LYS A 149 -13.76 13.77 7.95
CA LYS A 149 -14.40 12.60 8.58
C LYS A 149 -14.31 12.59 10.10
N TYR A 150 -13.21 13.10 10.65
CA TYR A 150 -12.85 12.94 12.05
C TYR A 150 -12.52 14.26 12.77
N GLY A 151 -12.52 15.38 12.04
CA GLY A 151 -12.18 16.69 12.57
C GLY A 151 -10.66 16.95 12.64
N ILE A 152 -10.33 18.08 13.22
CA ILE A 152 -8.94 18.51 13.45
C ILE A 152 -8.48 17.94 14.79
N ILE A 153 -7.42 17.14 14.76
CA ILE A 153 -6.79 16.55 15.94
C ILE A 153 -5.34 17.03 15.99
N LYS A 154 -4.96 17.62 17.12
CA LYS A 154 -3.61 18.16 17.36
C LYS A 154 -2.54 17.10 17.11
N ASN A 155 -1.48 17.46 16.39
CA ASN A 155 -0.35 16.63 15.97
C ASN A 155 -0.73 15.44 15.08
N VAL A 156 -1.96 15.39 14.56
CA VAL A 156 -2.44 14.33 13.65
C VAL A 156 -2.93 14.93 12.34
N SER A 157 -3.74 15.99 12.41
CA SER A 157 -4.36 16.59 11.25
C SER A 157 -4.48 18.12 11.30
N ASP A 158 -3.80 18.77 12.25
CA ASP A 158 -3.73 20.22 12.38
C ASP A 158 -2.76 20.88 11.38
#